data_ac5d5f0b7a3fbdc22fe098780b1e1e52
#
_entry.id   ac5d5f0b7a3fbdc22fe098780b1e1e52
#
_cell.length_a   1.000
_cell.length_b   1.000
_cell.length_c   1.000
_cell.angle_alpha   90.00
_cell.angle_beta   90.00
_cell.angle_gamma   90.00
#
_symmetry.space_group_name_H-M   'P 1'
#
loop_
_entity.id
_entity.type
_entity.pdbx_description
1 polymer ?
#
loop_
_entity_poly.entity_id
_entity_poly.type
_entity_poly.pdbx_seq_one_letter_code
_entity_poly.pdbx_strand_id
1 'polypeptide(L)'
;TSFDRSIGHHFNLSIDLNSCTGCGACVIACHAENNVPVVGKQEMRKSRDMHWLRIDRYYSSEESFEQDEDKKINMSGLGESLSQFAEMEDPSANPQVAFMPVMCQHCNHAPCETVCPVAATSHSRQGHNHMAYNRCVGTRYCANNCPYKVRRFNWFLYNENDEFDYHMNNDLGRMVLNPDVNVRSRGVMEKCSFCIQSTQAIILQAKRDGRPVAKGEFNDACACSAACESGAMRFGDVNEEGGVISELVKDDRAYHLLEAVGTKPNVVYQTKIRNIKEA
;
A
#
# COMPACT_ATOMS: atom_id res chain seq x y z
N THR A 1 -10.72 9.46 21.73
CA THR A 1 -10.95 8.14 22.34
C THR A 1 -10.21 7.10 21.51
N SER A 2 -9.15 6.54 22.06
CA SER A 2 -8.47 5.40 21.44
C SER A 2 -9.40 4.19 21.52
N PHE A 3 -9.78 3.63 20.37
CA PHE A 3 -10.49 2.37 20.33
C PHE A 3 -9.59 1.26 20.87
N ASP A 4 -10.14 0.34 21.65
CA ASP A 4 -9.46 -0.90 21.96
C ASP A 4 -9.42 -1.77 20.70
N ARG A 5 -8.22 -2.03 20.22
CA ARG A 5 -7.94 -2.76 18.97
C ARG A 5 -7.92 -4.27 19.16
N SER A 6 -7.92 -4.73 20.39
CA SER A 6 -8.00 -6.16 20.72
C SER A 6 -9.43 -6.71 20.64
N ILE A 7 -10.43 -5.83 20.51
CA ILE A 7 -11.83 -6.22 20.46
C ILE A 7 -12.34 -6.33 19.03
N GLY A 8 -12.78 -7.52 18.65
CA GLY A 8 -13.28 -7.83 17.30
C GLY A 8 -12.15 -8.01 16.29
N HIS A 9 -12.46 -7.84 15.00
CA HIS A 9 -11.48 -7.99 13.93
C HIS A 9 -10.59 -6.75 13.81
N HIS A 10 -9.30 -6.96 13.56
CA HIS A 10 -8.35 -5.90 13.25
C HIS A 10 -7.41 -6.36 12.12
N PHE A 11 -7.61 -5.79 10.92
CA PHE A 11 -6.94 -6.27 9.72
C PHE A 11 -5.56 -5.67 9.54
N ASN A 12 -4.59 -6.55 9.25
CA ASN A 12 -3.22 -6.20 8.94
C ASN A 12 -2.74 -6.89 7.65
N LEU A 13 -1.72 -6.30 7.03
CA LEU A 13 -1.03 -6.87 5.88
C LEU A 13 0.46 -7.03 6.23
N SER A 14 1.03 -8.19 5.95
CA SER A 14 2.47 -8.44 6.04
C SER A 14 3.09 -8.55 4.65
N ILE A 15 4.28 -7.99 4.47
CA ILE A 15 5.04 -8.00 3.22
C ILE A 15 6.46 -8.47 3.48
N ASP A 16 6.79 -9.67 3.00
CA ASP A 16 8.15 -10.22 3.09
C ASP A 16 9.00 -9.77 1.90
N LEU A 17 10.00 -8.95 2.18
CA LEU A 17 10.92 -8.43 1.15
C LEU A 17 11.89 -9.49 0.62
N ASN A 18 12.08 -10.62 1.32
CA ASN A 18 12.85 -11.74 0.79
C ASN A 18 12.11 -12.41 -0.36
N SER A 19 10.83 -12.67 -0.17
CA SER A 19 10.00 -13.42 -1.11
C SER A 19 9.49 -12.56 -2.26
N CYS A 20 9.53 -11.22 -2.11
CA CYS A 20 9.05 -10.31 -3.15
C CYS A 20 9.99 -10.26 -4.35
N THR A 21 9.50 -10.67 -5.52
CA THR A 21 10.23 -10.65 -6.80
C THR A 21 9.98 -9.41 -7.64
N GLY A 22 9.06 -8.53 -7.21
CA GLY A 22 8.69 -7.33 -7.98
C GLY A 22 7.87 -7.61 -9.24
N CYS A 23 7.21 -8.76 -9.35
CA CYS A 23 6.50 -9.20 -10.56
C CYS A 23 5.32 -8.31 -10.98
N GLY A 24 4.74 -7.52 -10.06
CA GLY A 24 3.64 -6.60 -10.34
C GLY A 24 2.24 -7.22 -10.34
N ALA A 25 2.08 -8.53 -10.12
CA ALA A 25 0.77 -9.19 -10.08
C ALA A 25 -0.19 -8.53 -9.07
N CYS A 26 0.32 -8.14 -7.90
CA CYS A 26 -0.44 -7.44 -6.86
C CYS A 26 -0.97 -6.06 -7.33
N VAL A 27 -0.24 -5.36 -8.20
CA VAL A 27 -0.67 -4.07 -8.77
C VAL A 27 -1.85 -4.29 -9.72
N ILE A 28 -1.73 -5.26 -10.63
CA ILE A 28 -2.79 -5.59 -11.59
C ILE A 28 -4.05 -6.08 -10.88
N ALA A 29 -3.89 -6.98 -9.90
CA ALA A 29 -5.01 -7.48 -9.10
C ALA A 29 -5.73 -6.35 -8.33
N CYS A 30 -4.96 -5.39 -7.77
CA CYS A 30 -5.54 -4.23 -7.12
C CYS A 30 -6.35 -3.36 -8.10
N HIS A 31 -5.85 -3.16 -9.33
CA HIS A 31 -6.55 -2.42 -10.38
C HIS A 31 -7.86 -3.09 -10.76
N ALA A 32 -7.83 -4.39 -11.02
CA ALA A 32 -8.99 -5.17 -11.42
C ALA A 32 -10.06 -5.20 -10.33
N GLU A 33 -9.66 -5.50 -9.09
CA GLU A 33 -10.59 -5.63 -7.96
C GLU A 33 -11.23 -4.29 -7.56
N ASN A 34 -10.46 -3.20 -7.57
CA ASN A 34 -10.89 -1.93 -6.99
C ASN A 34 -11.27 -0.89 -8.05
N ASN A 35 -11.49 -1.29 -9.29
CA ASN A 35 -11.79 -0.38 -10.41
C ASN A 35 -10.80 0.80 -10.47
N VAL A 36 -9.51 0.53 -10.25
CA VAL A 36 -8.48 1.57 -10.30
C VAL A 36 -8.19 1.88 -11.76
N PRO A 37 -8.32 3.16 -12.18
CA PRO A 37 -8.18 3.50 -13.58
C PRO A 37 -6.73 3.42 -14.08
N VAL A 38 -6.56 3.05 -15.33
CA VAL A 38 -5.28 3.07 -16.05
C VAL A 38 -5.17 4.37 -16.83
N VAL A 39 -4.20 5.20 -16.50
CA VAL A 39 -4.08 6.56 -17.05
C VAL A 39 -3.01 6.71 -18.15
N GLY A 40 -2.20 5.70 -18.37
CA GLY A 40 -1.17 5.70 -19.41
C GLY A 40 0.08 6.54 -19.07
N LYS A 41 1.11 6.39 -19.91
CA LYS A 41 2.45 6.95 -19.69
C LYS A 41 2.49 8.48 -19.69
N GLN A 42 1.66 9.13 -20.52
CA GLN A 42 1.66 10.58 -20.63
C GLN A 42 1.21 11.24 -19.32
N GLU A 43 0.16 10.71 -18.69
CA GLU A 43 -0.35 11.22 -17.41
C GLU A 43 0.58 10.88 -16.25
N MET A 44 1.24 9.72 -16.31
CA MET A 44 2.31 9.36 -15.35
C MET A 44 3.45 10.38 -15.36
N ARG A 45 3.87 10.87 -16.55
CA ARG A 45 4.90 11.92 -16.68
C ARG A 45 4.47 13.26 -16.09
N LYS A 46 3.16 13.52 -16.00
CA LYS A 46 2.58 14.72 -15.36
C LYS A 46 2.33 14.53 -13.86
N SER A 47 2.86 13.44 -13.27
CA SER A 47 2.63 13.06 -11.86
C SER A 47 1.16 12.85 -11.52
N ARG A 48 0.37 12.33 -12.47
CA ARG A 48 -1.06 12.04 -12.31
C ARG A 48 -1.34 10.55 -12.30
N ASP A 49 -0.46 9.77 -11.71
CA ASP A 49 -0.64 8.33 -11.56
C ASP A 49 -1.80 8.00 -10.62
N MET A 50 -2.49 6.87 -10.90
CA MET A 50 -3.63 6.41 -10.14
C MET A 50 -3.40 5.06 -9.44
N HIS A 51 -2.21 4.52 -9.48
CA HIS A 51 -1.88 3.28 -8.81
C HIS A 51 -2.07 3.40 -7.28
N TRP A 52 -2.92 2.56 -6.71
CA TRP A 52 -3.09 2.50 -5.26
C TRP A 52 -1.97 1.75 -4.55
N LEU A 53 -1.31 0.87 -5.29
CA LEU A 53 -0.14 0.13 -4.88
C LEU A 53 0.98 0.35 -5.90
N ARG A 54 2.16 0.72 -5.46
CA ARG A 54 3.37 0.83 -6.28
C ARG A 54 4.44 -0.11 -5.76
N ILE A 55 5.42 -0.45 -6.58
CA ILE A 55 6.60 -1.23 -6.16
C ILE A 55 7.81 -0.33 -6.27
N ASP A 56 8.36 0.06 -5.13
CA ASP A 56 9.59 0.81 -5.05
C ASP A 56 10.78 -0.16 -5.18
N ARG A 57 11.88 0.31 -5.77
CA ARG A 57 13.11 -0.46 -5.97
C ARG A 57 14.23 0.22 -5.24
N TYR A 58 14.88 -0.52 -4.35
CA TYR A 58 16.07 -0.06 -3.62
C TYR A 58 17.28 -0.84 -4.11
N TYR A 59 18.25 -0.13 -4.61
CA TYR A 59 19.50 -0.71 -5.09
C TYR A 59 20.58 -0.55 -4.03
N SER A 60 21.48 -1.50 -3.96
CA SER A 60 22.69 -1.43 -3.15
C SER A 60 23.79 -2.29 -3.78
N SER A 61 25.04 -2.00 -3.46
CA SER A 61 26.22 -2.77 -3.86
C SER A 61 27.09 -3.09 -2.65
N GLU A 62 28.16 -3.89 -2.81
CA GLU A 62 29.09 -4.21 -1.72
C GLU A 62 29.86 -2.97 -1.25
N GLU A 63 30.21 -2.08 -2.16
CA GLU A 63 30.86 -0.81 -1.86
C GLU A 63 29.81 0.27 -1.58
N SER A 64 28.99 0.07 -0.55
CA SER A 64 28.16 1.14 -0.05
C SER A 64 28.93 1.98 0.97
N PHE A 65 28.65 3.29 1.00
CA PHE A 65 29.22 4.18 2.01
C PHE A 65 28.78 3.88 3.46
N GLU A 66 28.01 2.80 3.68
CA GLU A 66 27.65 2.34 5.02
C GLU A 66 28.87 2.02 5.90
N GLN A 67 30.00 1.67 5.29
CA GLN A 67 31.26 1.37 5.98
C GLN A 67 32.22 2.55 6.04
N ASP A 68 31.94 3.67 5.37
CA ASP A 68 32.79 4.85 5.31
C ASP A 68 32.13 6.03 6.02
N GLU A 69 32.47 6.19 7.30
CA GLU A 69 31.93 7.26 8.14
C GLU A 69 32.39 8.64 7.69
N ASP A 70 33.60 8.78 7.15
CA ASP A 70 34.13 10.06 6.67
C ASP A 70 33.35 10.53 5.42
N LYS A 71 33.02 9.62 4.53
CA LYS A 71 32.14 9.91 3.38
C LYS A 71 30.73 10.29 3.83
N LYS A 72 30.15 9.58 4.81
CA LYS A 72 28.83 9.93 5.38
C LYS A 72 28.82 11.34 5.97
N ILE A 73 29.86 11.72 6.72
CA ILE A 73 29.99 13.04 7.35
C ILE A 73 30.08 14.11 6.28
N ASN A 74 30.92 13.91 5.25
CA ASN A 74 31.10 14.85 4.16
C ASN A 74 29.83 15.05 3.31
N MET A 75 28.94 14.05 3.24
CA MET A 75 27.70 14.12 2.48
C MET A 75 26.50 14.56 3.31
N SER A 76 26.63 14.74 4.60
CA SER A 76 25.55 15.27 5.46
C SER A 76 25.24 16.75 5.22
N GLY A 77 26.02 17.45 4.39
CA GLY A 77 25.81 18.84 4.00
C GLY A 77 24.68 19.03 2.99
N LEU A 78 23.69 19.85 3.33
CA LEU A 78 22.66 20.34 2.42
C LEU A 78 23.31 21.16 1.29
N GLY A 79 23.61 20.55 0.17
CA GLY A 79 24.15 21.30 -0.98
C GLY A 79 24.99 20.48 -1.94
N GLU A 80 25.26 19.23 -1.63
CA GLU A 80 26.04 18.37 -2.51
C GLU A 80 25.14 17.70 -3.56
N SER A 81 25.65 17.55 -4.76
CA SER A 81 24.84 17.10 -5.90
C SER A 81 24.51 15.61 -5.81
N LEU A 82 23.34 15.21 -6.30
CA LEU A 82 22.93 13.81 -6.45
C LEU A 82 23.94 12.96 -7.24
N SER A 83 24.81 13.58 -8.05
CA SER A 83 25.89 12.89 -8.77
C SER A 83 26.95 12.31 -7.85
N GLN A 84 27.21 12.94 -6.71
CA GLN A 84 28.20 12.43 -5.74
C GLN A 84 27.74 11.14 -5.05
N PHE A 85 26.43 10.97 -4.86
CA PHE A 85 25.89 9.69 -4.37
C PHE A 85 26.11 8.55 -5.36
N ALA A 86 26.05 8.82 -6.65
CA ALA A 86 26.29 7.81 -7.68
C ALA A 86 27.77 7.41 -7.79
N GLU A 87 28.69 8.29 -7.41
CA GLU A 87 30.15 8.04 -7.40
C GLU A 87 30.60 7.21 -6.19
N MET A 88 29.75 7.12 -5.15
CA MET A 88 30.08 6.42 -3.89
C MET A 88 29.70 4.95 -3.90
N GLU A 89 28.86 4.52 -4.83
CA GLU A 89 28.51 3.11 -5.02
C GLU A 89 29.08 2.61 -6.34
N ASP A 90 29.88 1.53 -6.30
CA ASP A 90 30.21 0.79 -7.51
C ASP A 90 29.05 -0.15 -7.84
N PRO A 91 28.19 0.17 -8.83
CA PRO A 91 27.05 -0.65 -9.17
C PRO A 91 27.42 -2.03 -9.74
N SER A 92 28.71 -2.24 -10.08
CA SER A 92 29.22 -3.52 -10.57
C SER A 92 29.64 -4.46 -9.44
N ALA A 93 29.87 -3.93 -8.23
CA ALA A 93 30.29 -4.72 -7.08
C ALA A 93 29.08 -5.36 -6.39
N ASN A 94 28.76 -6.60 -6.76
CA ASN A 94 27.65 -7.41 -6.22
C ASN A 94 26.30 -6.65 -6.13
N PRO A 95 25.73 -6.20 -7.26
CA PRO A 95 24.51 -5.38 -7.25
C PRO A 95 23.33 -6.13 -6.64
N GLN A 96 22.65 -5.50 -5.71
CA GLN A 96 21.49 -6.01 -5.02
C GLN A 96 20.27 -5.14 -5.30
N VAL A 97 19.09 -5.74 -5.34
CA VAL A 97 17.82 -5.02 -5.44
C VAL A 97 16.82 -5.54 -4.40
N ALA A 98 16.13 -4.64 -3.74
CA ALA A 98 14.96 -4.96 -2.94
C ALA A 98 13.71 -4.35 -3.58
N PHE A 99 12.72 -5.18 -3.85
CA PHE A 99 11.40 -4.74 -4.31
C PHE A 99 10.51 -4.54 -3.10
N MET A 100 9.93 -3.36 -2.97
CA MET A 100 9.11 -2.99 -1.83
C MET A 100 7.73 -2.51 -2.31
N PRO A 101 6.70 -3.35 -2.22
CA PRO A 101 5.32 -2.92 -2.46
C PRO A 101 4.89 -1.89 -1.41
N VAL A 102 4.38 -0.74 -1.86
CA VAL A 102 3.94 0.34 -0.97
C VAL A 102 2.52 0.77 -1.33
N MET A 103 1.63 0.71 -0.35
CA MET A 103 0.24 1.13 -0.43
C MET A 103 -0.15 1.93 0.81
N CYS A 104 -1.43 2.30 0.93
CA CYS A 104 -1.91 2.90 2.17
C CYS A 104 -1.58 2.00 3.36
N GLN A 105 -0.93 2.57 4.36
CA GLN A 105 -0.50 1.85 5.56
C GLN A 105 -1.64 1.68 6.59
N HIS A 106 -2.82 2.17 6.29
CA HIS A 106 -3.98 2.14 7.18
C HIS A 106 -3.64 2.51 8.63
N CYS A 107 -2.93 3.63 8.76
CA CYS A 107 -2.36 4.12 10.01
C CYS A 107 -3.43 4.29 11.09
N ASN A 108 -3.15 3.80 12.28
CA ASN A 108 -4.02 3.97 13.44
C ASN A 108 -3.94 5.40 14.03
N HIS A 109 -2.84 6.11 13.76
CA HIS A 109 -2.69 7.55 14.01
C HIS A 109 -2.47 8.25 12.66
N ALA A 110 -3.54 8.34 11.88
CA ALA A 110 -3.46 8.75 10.48
C ALA A 110 -3.37 10.28 10.32
N PRO A 111 -2.23 10.83 9.87
CA PRO A 111 -2.08 12.26 9.66
C PRO A 111 -2.94 12.79 8.52
N CYS A 112 -3.46 11.92 7.66
CA CYS A 112 -4.39 12.28 6.60
C CYS A 112 -5.84 12.51 7.09
N GLU A 113 -6.20 11.99 8.26
CA GLU A 113 -7.53 12.20 8.85
C GLU A 113 -7.65 13.59 9.47
N THR A 114 -6.62 14.01 10.21
CA THR A 114 -6.62 15.27 10.95
C THR A 114 -6.67 16.50 10.05
N VAL A 115 -6.21 16.40 8.82
CA VAL A 115 -6.16 17.53 7.86
C VAL A 115 -7.33 17.55 6.88
N CYS A 116 -8.26 16.60 6.96
CA CYS A 116 -9.42 16.58 6.07
C CYS A 116 -10.51 17.52 6.58
N PRO A 117 -10.84 18.62 5.87
CA PRO A 117 -11.78 19.63 6.37
C PRO A 117 -13.22 19.11 6.46
N VAL A 118 -13.53 18.03 5.74
CA VAL A 118 -14.88 17.45 5.67
C VAL A 118 -14.96 16.04 6.27
N ALA A 119 -13.90 15.61 6.96
CA ALA A 119 -13.81 14.26 7.53
C ALA A 119 -14.18 13.13 6.52
N ALA A 120 -13.77 13.31 5.25
CA ALA A 120 -13.92 12.28 4.22
C ALA A 120 -13.00 11.08 4.44
N THR A 121 -11.92 11.27 5.20
CA THR A 121 -11.02 10.21 5.64
C THR A 121 -11.32 9.91 7.10
N SER A 122 -11.65 8.67 7.42
CA SER A 122 -12.00 8.23 8.77
C SER A 122 -11.46 6.83 9.04
N HIS A 123 -11.32 6.49 10.32
CA HIS A 123 -10.78 5.21 10.76
C HIS A 123 -11.88 4.31 11.31
N SER A 124 -11.86 3.03 10.93
CA SER A 124 -12.77 2.03 11.48
C SER A 124 -12.15 1.31 12.69
N ARG A 125 -12.99 0.65 13.49
CA ARG A 125 -12.53 -0.23 14.56
C ARG A 125 -11.75 -1.44 14.04
N GLN A 126 -12.00 -1.84 12.79
CA GLN A 126 -11.35 -2.97 12.14
C GLN A 126 -9.98 -2.64 11.54
N GLY A 127 -9.44 -1.45 11.79
CA GLY A 127 -8.13 -1.03 11.30
C GLY A 127 -8.13 -0.41 9.90
N HIS A 128 -9.28 -0.31 9.23
CA HIS A 128 -9.35 0.34 7.93
C HIS A 128 -9.35 1.87 8.07
N ASN A 129 -8.49 2.52 7.31
CA ASN A 129 -8.63 3.94 7.03
C ASN A 129 -9.55 4.10 5.82
N HIS A 130 -10.77 4.56 6.03
CA HIS A 130 -11.80 4.70 5.01
C HIS A 130 -11.68 5.99 4.22
N MET A 131 -12.28 5.98 3.03
CA MET A 131 -12.45 7.17 2.22
C MET A 131 -13.92 7.29 1.78
N ALA A 132 -14.62 8.31 2.29
CA ALA A 132 -15.97 8.64 1.86
C ALA A 132 -15.88 9.53 0.60
N TYR A 133 -15.96 8.92 -0.57
CA TYR A 133 -15.74 9.60 -1.84
C TYR A 133 -16.74 10.73 -2.11
N ASN A 134 -18.01 10.53 -1.75
CA ASN A 134 -19.07 11.52 -1.89
C ASN A 134 -18.93 12.74 -0.97
N ARG A 135 -18.08 12.65 0.05
CA ARG A 135 -17.79 13.74 0.99
C ARG A 135 -16.52 14.50 0.61
N CYS A 136 -15.65 13.89 -0.21
CA CYS A 136 -14.38 14.49 -0.57
C CYS A 136 -14.56 15.68 -1.49
N VAL A 137 -14.01 16.84 -1.11
CA VAL A 137 -14.00 18.08 -1.89
C VAL A 137 -12.67 18.33 -2.62
N GLY A 138 -11.73 17.38 -2.58
CA GLY A 138 -10.50 17.43 -3.37
C GLY A 138 -9.46 18.46 -2.93
N THR A 139 -9.39 18.84 -1.66
CA THR A 139 -8.35 19.77 -1.16
C THR A 139 -6.93 19.22 -1.27
N ARG A 140 -6.76 17.90 -1.40
CA ARG A 140 -5.48 17.18 -1.53
C ARG A 140 -4.52 17.32 -0.36
N TYR A 141 -4.88 18.02 0.70
CA TYR A 141 -4.01 18.14 1.87
C TYR A 141 -3.67 16.78 2.50
N CYS A 142 -4.61 15.86 2.48
CA CYS A 142 -4.36 14.49 2.95
C CYS A 142 -3.26 13.74 2.15
N ALA A 143 -3.06 14.07 0.87
CA ALA A 143 -1.96 13.54 0.08
C ALA A 143 -0.62 14.17 0.48
N ASN A 144 -0.60 15.48 0.69
CA ASN A 144 0.60 16.19 1.13
C ASN A 144 1.06 15.73 2.51
N ASN A 145 0.10 15.49 3.42
CA ASN A 145 0.37 15.07 4.80
C ASN A 145 0.64 13.57 4.96
N CYS A 146 0.45 12.77 3.91
CA CYS A 146 0.77 11.36 3.94
C CYS A 146 2.29 11.15 3.82
N PRO A 147 2.98 10.58 4.84
CA PRO A 147 4.42 10.38 4.76
C PRO A 147 4.80 9.31 3.71
N TYR A 148 3.89 8.38 3.44
CA TYR A 148 4.09 7.27 2.47
C TYR A 148 3.78 7.65 1.03
N LYS A 149 3.16 8.84 0.79
CA LYS A 149 2.80 9.34 -0.54
C LYS A 149 1.97 8.33 -1.37
N VAL A 150 0.93 7.79 -0.77
CA VAL A 150 0.11 6.71 -1.34
C VAL A 150 -1.34 7.11 -1.62
N ARG A 151 -1.64 8.39 -1.59
CA ARG A 151 -2.96 8.92 -1.88
C ARG A 151 -2.95 9.57 -3.26
N ARG A 152 -3.94 9.20 -4.10
CA ARG A 152 -4.05 9.62 -5.50
C ARG A 152 -5.19 10.57 -5.68
N PHE A 153 -4.98 11.64 -6.45
CA PHE A 153 -6.04 12.55 -6.82
C PHE A 153 -6.60 12.15 -8.19
N ASN A 154 -7.91 11.97 -8.28
CA ASN A 154 -8.57 11.63 -9.53
C ASN A 154 -8.78 12.89 -10.37
N TRP A 155 -7.99 13.02 -11.44
CA TRP A 155 -8.06 14.16 -12.37
C TRP A 155 -9.09 13.95 -13.46
N PHE A 156 -9.65 12.75 -13.61
CA PHE A 156 -10.30 12.29 -14.82
C PHE A 156 -11.78 11.99 -14.59
N LEU A 157 -12.56 12.18 -15.64
CA LEU A 157 -13.96 11.77 -15.70
C LEU A 157 -14.04 10.48 -16.53
N TYR A 158 -13.72 9.35 -15.91
CA TYR A 158 -13.56 8.07 -16.61
C TYR A 158 -14.81 7.58 -17.33
N ASN A 159 -15.98 7.91 -16.84
CA ASN A 159 -17.26 7.48 -17.40
C ASN A 159 -17.72 8.33 -18.61
N GLU A 160 -16.98 9.36 -18.97
CA GLU A 160 -17.31 10.25 -20.10
C GLU A 160 -16.06 10.74 -20.85
N ASN A 161 -14.94 9.99 -20.78
CA ASN A 161 -13.69 10.43 -21.39
C ASN A 161 -13.08 9.32 -22.26
N ASP A 162 -13.34 9.39 -23.55
CA ASP A 162 -12.89 8.42 -24.56
C ASP A 162 -11.36 8.35 -24.69
N GLU A 163 -10.62 9.37 -24.25
CA GLU A 163 -9.16 9.39 -24.31
C GLU A 163 -8.49 8.52 -23.25
N PHE A 164 -9.13 8.34 -22.08
CA PHE A 164 -8.49 7.72 -20.92
C PHE A 164 -8.86 6.28 -20.67
N ASP A 165 -10.02 5.84 -21.08
CA ASP A 165 -10.50 4.50 -20.72
C ASP A 165 -10.39 3.50 -21.84
N TYR A 166 -9.70 3.85 -22.93
CA TYR A 166 -9.48 2.94 -24.07
C TYR A 166 -10.77 2.23 -24.53
N HIS A 167 -11.87 3.00 -24.58
CA HIS A 167 -13.20 2.50 -24.95
C HIS A 167 -13.94 1.69 -23.86
N MET A 168 -13.50 1.73 -22.61
CA MET A 168 -14.18 1.06 -21.50
C MET A 168 -15.48 1.77 -21.05
N ASN A 169 -15.83 2.91 -21.65
CA ASN A 169 -17.10 3.61 -21.39
C ASN A 169 -18.29 3.06 -22.17
N ASN A 170 -18.08 2.19 -23.13
CA ASN A 170 -19.16 1.49 -23.81
C ASN A 170 -19.74 0.37 -22.92
N ASP A 171 -20.87 -0.19 -23.31
CA ASP A 171 -21.56 -1.21 -22.52
C ASP A 171 -20.70 -2.44 -22.27
N LEU A 172 -19.86 -2.84 -23.24
CA LEU A 172 -18.93 -3.97 -23.07
C LEU A 172 -17.78 -3.64 -22.11
N GLY A 173 -17.20 -2.46 -22.21
CA GLY A 173 -16.14 -2.02 -21.29
C GLY A 173 -16.59 -1.92 -19.85
N ARG A 174 -17.85 -1.52 -19.60
CA ARG A 174 -18.43 -1.49 -18.25
C ARG A 174 -18.60 -2.86 -17.63
N MET A 175 -18.69 -3.92 -18.42
CA MET A 175 -18.81 -5.28 -17.92
C MET A 175 -17.57 -5.81 -17.20
N VAL A 176 -16.40 -5.20 -17.38
CA VAL A 176 -15.17 -5.57 -16.66
C VAL A 176 -15.05 -4.94 -15.28
N LEU A 177 -15.92 -3.99 -14.96
CA LEU A 177 -15.91 -3.30 -13.68
C LEU A 177 -16.48 -4.20 -12.57
N ASN A 178 -15.82 -4.18 -11.42
CA ASN A 178 -16.33 -4.86 -10.23
C ASN A 178 -17.58 -4.11 -9.70
N PRO A 179 -18.77 -4.74 -9.68
CA PRO A 179 -20.00 -4.08 -9.25
C PRO A 179 -20.04 -3.75 -7.75
N ASP A 180 -19.21 -4.41 -6.94
CA ASP A 180 -19.14 -4.18 -5.48
C ASP A 180 -18.30 -2.96 -5.12
N VAL A 181 -17.61 -2.35 -6.08
CA VAL A 181 -16.71 -1.21 -5.88
C VAL A 181 -17.15 -0.02 -6.71
N ASN A 182 -17.38 1.10 -6.05
CA ASN A 182 -17.72 2.35 -6.73
C ASN A 182 -16.61 2.82 -7.68
N VAL A 183 -17.00 3.22 -8.89
CA VAL A 183 -16.15 4.04 -9.77
C VAL A 183 -16.20 5.48 -9.27
N ARG A 184 -15.04 6.06 -8.97
CA ARG A 184 -14.96 7.39 -8.37
C ARG A 184 -15.07 8.47 -9.42
N SER A 185 -15.68 9.58 -9.02
CA SER A 185 -15.79 10.78 -9.87
C SER A 185 -14.48 11.58 -9.88
N ARG A 186 -14.33 12.46 -10.87
CA ARG A 186 -13.23 13.43 -10.91
C ARG A 186 -13.25 14.32 -9.67
N GLY A 187 -12.07 14.69 -9.19
CA GLY A 187 -11.90 15.65 -8.10
C GLY A 187 -11.88 15.04 -6.69
N VAL A 188 -11.89 13.72 -6.56
CA VAL A 188 -11.79 13.05 -5.27
C VAL A 188 -10.42 12.41 -5.06
N MET A 189 -10.08 12.15 -3.81
CA MET A 189 -8.89 11.39 -3.45
C MET A 189 -9.18 9.90 -3.41
N GLU A 190 -8.27 9.10 -3.94
CA GLU A 190 -8.34 7.65 -3.92
C GLU A 190 -7.14 7.03 -3.21
N LYS A 191 -7.31 5.85 -2.66
CA LYS A 191 -6.26 5.08 -2.00
C LYS A 191 -6.69 3.63 -1.77
N CYS A 192 -5.73 2.77 -1.42
CA CYS A 192 -6.01 1.40 -0.99
C CYS A 192 -7.07 1.35 0.12
N SER A 193 -8.03 0.44 -0.01
CA SER A 193 -9.13 0.21 0.94
C SER A 193 -8.96 -1.07 1.76
N PHE A 194 -7.88 -1.83 1.60
CA PHE A 194 -7.75 -3.23 2.07
C PHE A 194 -8.89 -4.12 1.54
N CYS A 195 -9.34 -3.86 0.31
CA CYS A 195 -10.46 -4.61 -0.31
C CYS A 195 -11.61 -4.83 0.68
N ILE A 196 -12.09 -3.74 1.28
CA ILE A 196 -13.13 -3.77 2.31
C ILE A 196 -14.38 -4.56 1.87
N GLN A 197 -14.70 -4.54 0.58
CA GLN A 197 -15.79 -5.32 -0.01
C GLN A 197 -15.63 -6.82 0.29
N SER A 198 -14.43 -7.35 0.14
CA SER A 198 -14.14 -8.78 0.38
C SER A 198 -14.26 -9.15 1.86
N THR A 199 -13.68 -8.34 2.76
CA THR A 199 -13.78 -8.58 4.21
C THR A 199 -15.21 -8.46 4.70
N GLN A 200 -15.98 -7.51 4.18
CA GLN A 200 -17.40 -7.36 4.54
C GLN A 200 -18.27 -8.46 3.96
N ALA A 201 -17.96 -8.96 2.77
CA ALA A 201 -18.68 -10.11 2.19
C ALA A 201 -18.55 -11.36 3.08
N ILE A 202 -17.35 -11.65 3.58
CA ILE A 202 -17.09 -12.75 4.52
C ILE A 202 -17.93 -12.58 5.80
N ILE A 203 -17.89 -11.39 6.41
CA ILE A 203 -18.66 -11.10 7.64
C ILE A 203 -20.17 -11.22 7.40
N LEU A 204 -20.65 -10.72 6.27
CA LEU A 204 -22.08 -10.80 5.92
C LEU A 204 -22.51 -12.23 5.65
N GLN A 205 -21.68 -13.04 4.99
CA GLN A 205 -21.97 -14.45 4.76
C GLN A 205 -22.02 -15.22 6.09
N ALA A 206 -21.07 -15.03 6.97
CA ALA A 206 -21.09 -15.66 8.29
C ALA A 206 -22.36 -15.30 9.09
N LYS A 207 -22.79 -14.02 9.02
CA LYS A 207 -24.04 -13.57 9.64
C LYS A 207 -25.29 -14.22 9.04
N ARG A 208 -25.34 -14.38 7.71
CA ARG A 208 -26.45 -15.09 7.04
C ARG A 208 -26.55 -16.53 7.48
N ASP A 209 -25.39 -17.16 7.63
CA ASP A 209 -25.30 -18.56 8.07
C ASP A 209 -25.53 -18.74 9.58
N GLY A 210 -25.69 -17.64 10.34
CA GLY A 210 -25.88 -17.66 11.79
C GLY A 210 -24.66 -18.20 12.57
N ARG A 211 -23.46 -18.11 11.97
CA ARG A 211 -22.21 -18.61 12.54
C ARG A 211 -21.20 -17.47 12.81
N PRO A 212 -20.24 -17.64 13.70
CA PRO A 212 -19.07 -16.77 13.73
C PRO A 212 -18.23 -16.96 12.45
N VAL A 213 -17.40 -15.97 12.14
CA VAL A 213 -16.39 -16.12 11.08
C VAL A 213 -15.41 -17.21 11.51
N ALA A 214 -15.12 -18.15 10.62
CA ALA A 214 -14.23 -19.25 10.89
C ALA A 214 -12.75 -18.79 10.89
N LYS A 215 -11.91 -19.52 11.62
CA LYS A 215 -10.47 -19.26 11.67
C LYS A 215 -9.86 -19.35 10.27
N GLY A 216 -9.05 -18.35 9.91
CA GLY A 216 -8.38 -18.27 8.60
C GLY A 216 -9.29 -17.82 7.45
N GLU A 217 -10.55 -17.54 7.67
CA GLU A 217 -11.50 -17.15 6.59
C GLU A 217 -11.15 -15.78 5.98
N PHE A 218 -10.43 -14.94 6.72
CA PHE A 218 -9.91 -13.66 6.22
C PHE A 218 -8.54 -13.77 5.55
N ASN A 219 -7.90 -14.95 5.59
CA ASN A 219 -6.58 -15.09 5.02
C ASN A 219 -6.62 -14.75 3.53
N ASP A 220 -5.72 -13.84 3.15
CA ASP A 220 -5.58 -13.37 1.78
C ASP A 220 -6.87 -12.84 1.12
N ALA A 221 -7.81 -12.30 1.92
CA ALA A 221 -9.03 -11.67 1.44
C ALA A 221 -8.79 -10.41 0.58
N CYS A 222 -7.59 -9.81 0.63
CA CYS A 222 -7.21 -8.74 -0.27
C CYS A 222 -6.75 -9.27 -1.62
N ALA A 223 -7.16 -8.62 -2.72
CA ALA A 223 -6.78 -9.04 -4.07
C ALA A 223 -5.26 -9.07 -4.29
N CYS A 224 -4.51 -8.15 -3.69
CA CYS A 224 -3.06 -8.10 -3.81
C CYS A 224 -2.36 -9.27 -3.10
N SER A 225 -2.86 -9.75 -1.95
CA SER A 225 -2.32 -10.92 -1.28
C SER A 225 -2.75 -12.21 -1.98
N ALA A 226 -4.02 -12.32 -2.39
CA ALA A 226 -4.53 -13.47 -3.13
C ALA A 226 -3.77 -13.71 -4.45
N ALA A 227 -3.35 -12.65 -5.15
CA ALA A 227 -2.61 -12.73 -6.40
C ALA A 227 -1.09 -12.89 -6.22
N CYS A 228 -0.59 -12.94 -4.98
CA CYS A 228 0.84 -13.03 -4.71
C CYS A 228 1.30 -14.48 -4.67
N GLU A 229 1.69 -15.02 -5.82
CA GLU A 229 2.14 -16.42 -5.96
C GLU A 229 3.38 -16.76 -5.11
N SER A 230 4.28 -15.79 -4.90
CA SER A 230 5.45 -15.98 -4.04
C SER A 230 5.12 -15.99 -2.54
N GLY A 231 3.88 -15.69 -2.16
CA GLY A 231 3.47 -15.60 -0.75
C GLY A 231 4.09 -14.43 0.00
N ALA A 232 4.73 -13.48 -0.70
CA ALA A 232 5.37 -12.32 -0.09
C ALA A 232 4.36 -11.39 0.61
N MET A 233 3.13 -11.32 0.11
CA MET A 233 2.07 -10.51 0.69
C MET A 233 1.04 -11.42 1.35
N ARG A 234 0.80 -11.21 2.64
CA ARG A 234 -0.20 -11.97 3.42
C ARG A 234 -1.13 -10.98 4.12
N PHE A 235 -2.42 -11.26 4.06
CA PHE A 235 -3.44 -10.43 4.70
C PHE A 235 -4.27 -11.28 5.67
N GLY A 236 -4.77 -10.66 6.74
CA GLY A 236 -5.65 -11.35 7.69
C GLY A 236 -5.95 -10.53 8.94
N ASP A 237 -6.56 -11.17 9.90
CA ASP A 237 -6.93 -10.60 11.20
C ASP A 237 -5.81 -10.82 12.22
N VAL A 238 -5.25 -9.73 12.76
CA VAL A 238 -4.18 -9.81 13.76
C VAL A 238 -4.69 -10.29 15.13
N ASN A 239 -6.00 -10.15 15.40
CA ASN A 239 -6.61 -10.61 16.64
C ASN A 239 -6.98 -12.10 16.62
N GLU A 240 -6.77 -12.79 15.51
CA GLU A 240 -6.95 -14.22 15.41
C GLU A 240 -5.76 -14.96 16.05
N GLU A 241 -5.98 -15.61 17.19
CA GLU A 241 -4.92 -16.37 17.89
C GLU A 241 -4.37 -17.51 17.02
N GLY A 242 -3.01 -17.51 16.86
CA GLY A 242 -2.31 -18.46 16.00
C GLY A 242 -2.70 -18.32 14.53
N GLY A 243 -3.22 -17.16 14.12
CA GLY A 243 -3.43 -16.78 12.71
C GLY A 243 -2.10 -16.38 12.07
N VAL A 244 -2.00 -16.57 10.74
CA VAL A 244 -0.77 -16.26 9.99
C VAL A 244 -0.28 -14.83 10.25
N ILE A 245 -1.17 -13.86 10.23
CA ILE A 245 -0.79 -12.44 10.43
C ILE A 245 -0.39 -12.18 11.88
N SER A 246 -1.05 -12.80 12.86
CA SER A 246 -0.70 -12.61 14.28
C SER A 246 0.71 -13.11 14.61
N GLU A 247 1.20 -14.12 13.88
CA GLU A 247 2.58 -14.62 13.99
C GLU A 247 3.57 -13.75 13.23
N LEU A 248 3.26 -13.37 11.99
CA LEU A 248 4.14 -12.54 11.15
C LEU A 248 4.40 -11.15 11.73
N VAL A 249 3.45 -10.57 12.44
CA VAL A 249 3.63 -9.26 13.12
C VAL A 249 4.62 -9.36 14.30
N LYS A 250 4.81 -10.56 14.87
CA LYS A 250 5.72 -10.81 16.00
C LYS A 250 7.08 -11.34 15.55
N ASP A 251 7.28 -11.57 14.25
CA ASP A 251 8.55 -12.04 13.69
C ASP A 251 9.68 -11.05 13.98
N ASP A 252 10.88 -11.52 14.29
CA ASP A 252 12.05 -10.67 14.61
C ASP A 252 12.47 -9.78 13.41
N ARG A 253 12.12 -10.16 12.17
CA ARG A 253 12.35 -9.36 10.97
C ARG A 253 11.28 -8.29 10.72
N ALA A 254 10.22 -8.28 11.53
CA ALA A 254 9.08 -7.38 11.34
C ALA A 254 9.43 -5.94 11.70
N TYR A 255 9.09 -4.99 10.83
CA TYR A 255 9.23 -3.56 11.10
C TYR A 255 8.11 -2.76 10.44
N HIS A 256 7.90 -1.55 10.91
CA HIS A 256 6.97 -0.60 10.32
C HIS A 256 7.69 0.46 9.52
N LEU A 257 7.18 0.76 8.33
CA LEU A 257 7.74 1.81 7.49
C LEU A 257 7.59 3.18 8.17
N LEU A 258 8.71 3.93 8.27
CA LEU A 258 8.79 5.24 8.92
C LEU A 258 8.25 5.23 10.38
N GLU A 259 8.65 4.26 11.15
CA GLU A 259 8.18 4.04 12.52
C GLU A 259 8.36 5.26 13.41
N ALA A 260 9.49 5.98 13.27
CA ALA A 260 9.81 7.19 14.01
C ALA A 260 8.76 8.32 13.87
N VAL A 261 7.97 8.31 12.79
CA VAL A 261 6.87 9.28 12.58
C VAL A 261 5.67 9.01 13.50
N GLY A 262 5.55 7.81 14.08
CA GLY A 262 4.53 7.46 15.06
C GLY A 262 3.11 7.29 14.50
N THR A 263 2.95 7.01 13.22
CA THR A 263 1.64 6.84 12.57
C THR A 263 0.93 5.53 12.91
N LYS A 264 1.63 4.57 13.51
CA LYS A 264 1.15 3.23 13.89
C LYS A 264 0.46 2.50 12.73
N PRO A 265 1.24 2.07 11.71
CA PRO A 265 0.73 1.38 10.54
C PRO A 265 0.10 0.02 10.86
N ASN A 266 -0.85 -0.42 10.02
CA ASN A 266 -1.38 -1.79 9.98
C ASN A 266 -0.74 -2.62 8.86
N VAL A 267 0.29 -2.10 8.20
CA VAL A 267 1.15 -2.84 7.28
C VAL A 267 2.50 -3.06 7.94
N VAL A 268 2.94 -4.31 7.94
CA VAL A 268 4.21 -4.75 8.51
C VAL A 268 5.10 -5.26 7.39
N TYR A 269 6.35 -4.85 7.40
CA TYR A 269 7.36 -5.34 6.46
C TYR A 269 8.33 -6.27 7.16
N GLN A 270 8.74 -7.31 6.47
CA GLN A 270 9.81 -8.20 6.93
C GLN A 270 11.09 -7.87 6.17
N THR A 271 12.14 -7.54 6.91
CA THR A 271 13.43 -7.15 6.37
C THR A 271 13.98 -8.20 5.41
N LYS A 272 14.55 -7.72 4.30
CA LYS A 272 15.28 -8.58 3.36
C LYS A 272 16.62 -8.97 3.97
N ILE A 273 16.83 -10.28 4.10
CA ILE A 273 18.12 -10.85 4.50
C ILE A 273 18.98 -10.99 3.25
N ARG A 274 20.22 -10.56 3.33
CA ARG A 274 21.23 -10.64 2.27
C ARG A 274 22.40 -11.46 2.75
N ASN A 275 22.95 -12.29 1.88
CA ASN A 275 24.22 -12.93 2.13
C ASN A 275 25.34 -11.95 1.73
N ILE A 276 25.96 -11.32 2.72
CA ILE A 276 27.13 -10.50 2.53
C ILE A 276 28.33 -11.44 2.75
N LYS A 277 29.33 -11.38 1.87
CA LYS A 277 30.62 -12.00 2.19
C LYS A 277 31.23 -11.20 3.34
N GLU A 278 31.51 -11.84 4.45
CA GLU A 278 32.39 -11.23 5.46
C GLU A 278 33.71 -10.95 4.81
N ALA A 279 34.19 -9.69 4.93
CA ALA A 279 35.46 -9.23 4.39
C ALA A 279 36.64 -9.81 5.18
#